data_529bbe4b268f183e09b3e9a1d45e8592
#
_entry.id   529bbe4b268f183e09b3e9a1d45e8592
#
_cell.length_a   1.000
_cell.length_b   1.000
_cell.length_c   1.000
_cell.angle_alpha   90.00
_cell.angle_beta   90.00
_cell.angle_gamma   90.00
#
_symmetry.space_group_name_H-M   'P 1'
#
loop_
_entity.id
_entity.type
_entity.pdbx_description
1 polymer ?
#
loop_
_entity_poly.entity_id
_entity_poly.type
_entity_poly.pdbx_seq_one_letter_code
_entity_poly.pdbx_strand_id
1 'polypeptide(L)'
;IFILEISSYQLQYSKLFGSRHAAILNISPDHLERHKTIKNYIKIKSRIFFAQNSSDYSYINSTNKYSKSIINIFKNKKLKSKLITIRKSNCKLLIKKINNKYFKDKGNIENMIFAYRIAKNLRIKNKIIIKGLNRFKGLPHRQEIVFSNKNMLCINDSKATSFDACLQSLSNYKKIYWIVGGQPKHKD
;
A
#
# COMPACT_ATOMS: atom_id res chain seq x y z
N ILE A 1 -18.41 -9.15 -1.18
CA ILE A 1 -17.44 -8.03 -1.11
C ILE A 1 -16.47 -8.23 -2.25
N PHE A 2 -16.28 -7.19 -3.09
CA PHE A 2 -15.26 -7.16 -4.12
C PHE A 2 -14.09 -6.31 -3.62
N ILE A 3 -12.86 -6.76 -3.84
CA ILE A 3 -11.64 -6.03 -3.56
C ILE A 3 -10.93 -5.83 -4.89
N LEU A 4 -10.70 -4.57 -5.27
CA LEU A 4 -10.11 -4.21 -6.55
C LEU A 4 -8.78 -3.49 -6.30
N GLU A 5 -7.72 -3.92 -6.95
CA GLU A 5 -6.50 -3.15 -7.14
C GLU A 5 -6.63 -2.36 -8.44
N ILE A 6 -6.51 -1.03 -8.34
CA ILE A 6 -6.75 -0.12 -9.47
C ILE A 6 -5.49 0.69 -9.75
N SER A 7 -5.01 0.59 -10.99
CA SER A 7 -3.87 1.34 -11.46
C SER A 7 -4.21 2.81 -11.72
N SER A 8 -3.18 3.67 -11.76
CA SER A 8 -3.35 5.08 -12.16
C SER A 8 -3.85 5.23 -13.60
N TYR A 9 -3.52 4.27 -14.48
CA TYR A 9 -4.03 4.25 -15.86
C TYR A 9 -5.54 4.05 -15.90
N GLN A 10 -6.05 3.07 -15.15
CA GLN A 10 -7.50 2.82 -15.04
C GLN A 10 -8.23 4.03 -14.44
N LEU A 11 -7.68 4.64 -13.37
CA LEU A 11 -8.26 5.83 -12.75
C LEU A 11 -8.25 7.05 -13.70
N GLN A 12 -7.27 7.14 -14.60
CA GLN A 12 -7.21 8.22 -15.58
C GLN A 12 -8.41 8.21 -16.53
N TYR A 13 -8.84 7.03 -16.96
CA TYR A 13 -9.95 6.85 -17.90
C TYR A 13 -11.31 6.61 -17.24
N SER A 14 -11.32 6.25 -15.96
CA SER A 14 -12.54 6.04 -15.19
C SER A 14 -13.30 7.37 -15.01
N LYS A 15 -14.54 7.44 -15.46
CA LYS A 15 -15.41 8.62 -15.25
C LYS A 15 -16.10 8.59 -13.89
N LEU A 16 -16.65 7.45 -13.52
CA LEU A 16 -17.43 7.24 -12.30
C LEU A 16 -16.95 5.94 -11.65
N PHE A 17 -16.06 6.06 -10.68
CA PHE A 17 -15.65 4.94 -9.84
C PHE A 17 -15.94 5.28 -8.38
N GLY A 18 -17.01 4.70 -7.86
CA GLY A 18 -17.39 4.82 -6.46
C GLY A 18 -17.15 3.52 -5.72
N SER A 19 -16.49 3.59 -4.58
CA SER A 19 -16.30 2.46 -3.69
C SER A 19 -16.59 2.87 -2.26
N ARG A 20 -17.19 1.97 -1.47
CA ARG A 20 -17.47 2.25 -0.06
C ARG A 20 -16.20 2.45 0.78
N HIS A 21 -15.14 1.79 0.39
CA HIS A 21 -13.82 1.89 1.01
C HIS A 21 -12.78 2.07 -0.08
N ALA A 22 -12.09 3.20 -0.09
CA ALA A 22 -10.99 3.47 -1.01
C ALA A 22 -9.70 3.76 -0.23
N ALA A 23 -8.57 3.27 -0.71
CA ALA A 23 -7.29 3.43 -0.03
C ALA A 23 -6.17 3.81 -1.00
N ILE A 24 -5.35 4.80 -0.61
CA ILE A 24 -4.03 5.07 -1.18
C ILE A 24 -3.00 4.72 -0.12
N LEU A 25 -2.32 3.59 -0.28
CA LEU A 25 -1.38 3.06 0.72
C LEU A 25 -0.11 3.90 0.76
N ASN A 26 0.47 4.15 -0.41
CA ASN A 26 1.64 5.00 -0.57
C ASN A 26 1.65 5.65 -1.96
N ILE A 27 2.49 6.67 -2.10
CA ILE A 27 2.86 7.26 -3.38
C ILE A 27 4.38 7.41 -3.38
N SER A 28 5.00 6.90 -4.43
CA SER A 28 6.37 7.16 -4.84
C SER A 28 6.38 7.56 -6.32
N PRO A 29 7.37 8.27 -6.83
CA PRO A 29 7.49 8.54 -8.26
C PRO A 29 7.47 7.23 -9.04
N ASP A 30 6.50 7.10 -9.93
CA ASP A 30 6.35 5.97 -10.85
C ASP A 30 5.49 6.43 -12.05
N HIS A 31 5.67 5.78 -13.19
CA HIS A 31 4.90 6.09 -14.41
C HIS A 31 4.95 7.57 -14.84
N LEU A 32 6.07 8.27 -14.58
CA LEU A 32 6.20 9.70 -14.90
C LEU A 32 6.32 9.93 -16.42
N GLU A 33 6.75 8.94 -17.18
CA GLU A 33 6.68 8.94 -18.64
C GLU A 33 5.24 9.18 -19.13
N ARG A 34 4.26 8.64 -18.42
CA ARG A 34 2.82 8.79 -18.71
C ARG A 34 2.22 10.04 -18.07
N HIS A 35 2.44 10.22 -16.79
CA HIS A 35 1.78 11.26 -15.99
C HIS A 35 2.52 12.61 -16.02
N LYS A 36 3.73 12.66 -16.59
CA LYS A 36 4.62 13.82 -16.75
C LYS A 36 5.16 14.37 -15.43
N THR A 37 4.33 14.53 -14.40
CA THR A 37 4.72 15.07 -13.10
C THR A 37 4.14 14.26 -11.95
N ILE A 38 4.86 14.23 -10.83
CA ILE A 38 4.36 13.61 -9.59
C ILE A 38 3.06 14.27 -9.10
N LYS A 39 2.89 15.60 -9.33
CA LYS A 39 1.67 16.33 -8.98
C LYS A 39 0.46 15.80 -9.76
N ASN A 40 0.63 15.56 -11.06
CA ASN A 40 -0.42 14.98 -11.90
C ASN A 40 -0.71 13.52 -11.52
N TYR A 41 0.34 12.72 -11.25
CA TYR A 41 0.19 11.34 -10.77
C TYR A 41 -0.64 11.27 -9.47
N ILE A 42 -0.35 12.13 -8.49
CA ILE A 42 -1.12 12.24 -7.24
C ILE A 42 -2.58 12.61 -7.53
N LYS A 43 -2.81 13.61 -8.41
CA LYS A 43 -4.16 14.03 -8.81
C LYS A 43 -4.95 12.88 -9.42
N ILE A 44 -4.34 12.11 -10.30
CA ILE A 44 -4.98 10.95 -10.95
C ILE A 44 -5.27 9.84 -9.93
N LYS A 45 -4.30 9.46 -9.08
CA LYS A 45 -4.54 8.46 -8.03
C LYS A 45 -5.64 8.89 -7.05
N SER A 46 -5.73 10.19 -6.74
CA SER A 46 -6.76 10.72 -5.83
C SER A 46 -8.19 10.64 -6.41
N ARG A 47 -8.34 10.39 -7.72
CA ARG A 47 -9.67 10.19 -8.34
C ARG A 47 -10.43 9.01 -7.75
N ILE A 48 -9.73 8.05 -7.13
CA ILE A 48 -10.36 6.92 -6.42
C ILE A 48 -11.35 7.38 -5.32
N PHE A 49 -11.23 8.62 -4.85
CA PHE A 49 -12.10 9.20 -3.82
C PHE A 49 -13.22 10.07 -4.37
N PHE A 50 -13.18 10.45 -5.67
CA PHE A 50 -14.02 11.54 -6.19
C PHE A 50 -15.50 11.21 -6.26
N ALA A 51 -15.86 9.94 -6.46
CA ALA A 51 -17.26 9.50 -6.53
C ALA A 51 -17.80 8.96 -5.20
N GLN A 52 -17.05 9.11 -4.13
CA GLN A 52 -17.50 8.69 -2.79
C GLN A 52 -18.48 9.73 -2.19
N ASN A 53 -19.42 9.21 -1.39
CA ASN A 53 -20.38 10.02 -0.63
C ASN A 53 -20.03 10.10 0.88
N SER A 54 -20.84 10.77 1.69
CA SER A 54 -20.59 10.98 3.11
C SER A 54 -20.63 9.71 3.98
N SER A 55 -21.20 8.62 3.48
CA SER A 55 -21.20 7.32 4.18
C SER A 55 -19.94 6.50 3.92
N ASP A 56 -19.15 6.87 2.90
CA ASP A 56 -17.96 6.14 2.46
C ASP A 56 -16.69 6.54 3.22
N TYR A 57 -15.64 5.75 3.02
CA TYR A 57 -14.38 5.90 3.76
C TYR A 57 -13.20 6.00 2.79
N SER A 58 -12.39 7.05 2.99
CA SER A 58 -11.11 7.28 2.29
C SER A 58 -9.95 7.05 3.24
N TYR A 59 -9.01 6.19 2.87
CA TYR A 59 -7.85 5.88 3.71
C TYR A 59 -6.57 6.38 3.06
N ILE A 60 -5.73 7.07 3.81
CA ILE A 60 -4.41 7.52 3.36
C ILE A 60 -3.34 7.28 4.42
N ASN A 61 -2.11 7.03 3.98
CA ASN A 61 -0.96 6.96 4.87
C ASN A 61 -0.47 8.38 5.22
N SER A 62 -0.62 8.80 6.47
CA SER A 62 -0.23 10.14 6.90
C SER A 62 1.29 10.35 7.02
N THR A 63 2.09 9.29 6.97
CA THR A 63 3.56 9.36 7.02
C THR A 63 4.20 9.42 5.64
N ASN A 64 3.45 9.19 4.57
CA ASN A 64 3.95 9.35 3.21
C ASN A 64 4.21 10.83 2.90
N LYS A 65 5.33 11.15 2.25
CA LYS A 65 5.74 12.53 1.94
C LYS A 65 4.71 13.32 1.12
N TYR A 66 3.87 12.62 0.35
CA TYR A 66 2.82 13.24 -0.47
C TYR A 66 1.44 13.29 0.17
N SER A 67 1.30 12.83 1.42
CA SER A 67 0.01 12.80 2.13
C SER A 67 -0.65 14.19 2.22
N LYS A 68 0.14 15.24 2.43
CA LYS A 68 -0.36 16.63 2.47
C LYS A 68 -1.00 17.04 1.13
N SER A 69 -0.41 16.64 0.01
CA SER A 69 -0.96 16.92 -1.33
C SER A 69 -2.30 16.23 -1.55
N ILE A 70 -2.45 14.98 -1.10
CA ILE A 70 -3.73 14.24 -1.17
C ILE A 70 -4.78 14.93 -0.30
N ILE A 71 -4.44 15.31 0.93
CA ILE A 71 -5.35 16.02 1.87
C ILE A 71 -5.79 17.35 1.26
N ASN A 72 -4.89 18.10 0.63
CA ASN A 72 -5.22 19.35 -0.04
C ASN A 72 -6.21 19.13 -1.21
N ILE A 73 -6.00 18.08 -2.03
CA ILE A 73 -6.96 17.71 -3.07
C ILE A 73 -8.32 17.39 -2.45
N PHE A 74 -8.34 16.65 -1.35
CA PHE A 74 -9.55 16.27 -0.63
C PHE A 74 -10.34 17.50 -0.18
N LYS A 75 -9.66 18.48 0.43
CA LYS A 75 -10.24 19.75 0.89
C LYS A 75 -10.71 20.63 -0.26
N ASN A 76 -9.83 20.88 -1.25
CA ASN A 76 -10.11 21.79 -2.38
C ASN A 76 -11.28 21.30 -3.23
N LYS A 77 -11.44 19.98 -3.36
CA LYS A 77 -12.57 19.38 -4.08
C LYS A 77 -13.81 19.17 -3.20
N LYS A 78 -13.75 19.55 -1.92
CA LYS A 78 -14.85 19.37 -0.94
C LYS A 78 -15.38 17.93 -0.95
N LEU A 79 -14.48 16.93 -0.97
CA LEU A 79 -14.88 15.54 -1.00
C LEU A 79 -15.64 15.16 0.28
N LYS A 80 -16.71 14.38 0.13
CA LYS A 80 -17.69 14.14 1.19
C LYS A 80 -17.35 12.95 2.09
N SER A 81 -16.56 12.00 1.59
CA SER A 81 -16.26 10.77 2.34
C SER A 81 -15.44 11.02 3.61
N LYS A 82 -15.54 10.09 4.55
CA LYS A 82 -14.83 10.15 5.84
C LYS A 82 -13.34 9.87 5.61
N LEU A 83 -12.51 10.91 5.71
CA LEU A 83 -11.06 10.77 5.57
C LEU A 83 -10.43 10.16 6.82
N ILE A 84 -9.79 9.00 6.66
CA ILE A 84 -9.07 8.30 7.71
C ILE A 84 -7.58 8.31 7.41
N THR A 85 -6.82 8.96 8.27
CA THR A 85 -5.36 8.97 8.21
C THR A 85 -4.79 7.79 8.99
N ILE A 86 -3.94 7.00 8.34
CA ILE A 86 -3.31 5.84 8.94
C ILE A 86 -1.86 6.18 9.32
N ARG A 87 -1.49 5.83 10.55
CA ARG A 87 -0.15 5.99 11.10
C ARG A 87 0.20 4.76 11.93
N LYS A 88 1.40 4.22 11.75
CA LYS A 88 1.92 3.04 12.49
C LYS A 88 1.84 3.22 14.01
N SER A 89 2.15 4.42 14.50
CA SER A 89 2.12 4.72 15.95
C SER A 89 0.77 4.47 16.61
N ASN A 90 -0.33 4.61 15.84
CA ASN A 90 -1.68 4.44 16.36
C ASN A 90 -2.13 2.96 16.43
N CYS A 91 -1.26 2.03 16.02
CA CYS A 91 -1.57 0.60 15.94
C CYS A 91 -0.58 -0.29 16.72
N LYS A 92 0.16 0.27 17.68
CA LYS A 92 1.16 -0.46 18.48
C LYS A 92 0.59 -1.72 19.15
N LEU A 93 -0.61 -1.64 19.73
CA LEU A 93 -1.28 -2.78 20.39
C LEU A 93 -1.70 -3.87 19.40
N LEU A 94 -2.12 -3.50 18.19
CA LEU A 94 -2.39 -4.47 17.12
C LEU A 94 -1.11 -5.19 16.73
N ILE A 95 -0.04 -4.45 16.45
CA ILE A 95 1.23 -5.01 15.99
C ILE A 95 1.76 -6.04 16.99
N LYS A 96 1.65 -5.78 18.30
CA LYS A 96 2.04 -6.73 19.35
C LYS A 96 1.24 -8.04 19.34
N LYS A 97 0.02 -8.05 18.80
CA LYS A 97 -0.84 -9.25 18.70
C LYS A 97 -0.63 -10.07 17.43
N ILE A 98 0.18 -9.55 16.51
CA ILE A 98 0.46 -10.23 15.25
C ILE A 98 1.79 -10.96 15.33
N ASN A 99 1.69 -12.29 15.29
CA ASN A 99 2.85 -13.21 15.30
C ASN A 99 3.04 -13.83 13.91
N ASN A 100 3.10 -12.99 12.87
CA ASN A 100 3.32 -13.44 11.50
C ASN A 100 4.61 -12.81 10.96
N LYS A 101 5.54 -13.65 10.54
CA LYS A 101 6.87 -13.23 10.04
C LYS A 101 6.77 -12.32 8.82
N TYR A 102 5.73 -12.46 7.99
CA TYR A 102 5.49 -11.61 6.83
C TYR A 102 5.31 -10.12 7.20
N PHE A 103 4.75 -9.83 8.35
CA PHE A 103 4.52 -8.45 8.81
C PHE A 103 5.65 -7.92 9.72
N LYS A 104 6.90 -8.23 9.41
CA LYS A 104 8.06 -7.72 10.17
C LYS A 104 8.64 -6.45 9.57
N ASP A 105 8.65 -6.33 8.24
CA ASP A 105 9.15 -5.14 7.57
C ASP A 105 8.15 -3.96 7.63
N LYS A 106 8.68 -2.75 7.41
CA LYS A 106 7.89 -1.51 7.52
C LYS A 106 6.70 -1.45 6.55
N GLY A 107 6.90 -1.86 5.30
CA GLY A 107 5.85 -1.78 4.26
C GLY A 107 4.74 -2.78 4.50
N ASN A 108 5.08 -4.01 4.83
CA ASN A 108 4.09 -5.04 5.13
C ASN A 108 3.30 -4.71 6.40
N ILE A 109 3.95 -4.10 7.42
CA ILE A 109 3.23 -3.56 8.60
C ILE A 109 2.25 -2.47 8.18
N GLU A 110 2.65 -1.53 7.33
CA GLU A 110 1.76 -0.46 6.86
C GLU A 110 0.56 -1.04 6.10
N ASN A 111 0.79 -1.96 5.16
CA ASN A 111 -0.28 -2.65 4.43
C ASN A 111 -1.23 -3.42 5.36
N MET A 112 -0.69 -4.11 6.36
CA MET A 112 -1.47 -4.80 7.40
C MET A 112 -2.39 -3.84 8.16
N ILE A 113 -1.90 -2.65 8.50
CA ILE A 113 -2.68 -1.64 9.24
C ILE A 113 -3.84 -1.14 8.39
N PHE A 114 -3.64 -0.93 7.07
CA PHE A 114 -4.74 -0.58 6.16
C PHE A 114 -5.80 -1.68 6.14
N ALA A 115 -5.40 -2.94 5.93
CA ALA A 115 -6.32 -4.08 5.94
C ALA A 115 -7.11 -4.17 7.26
N TYR A 116 -6.43 -4.03 8.39
CA TYR A 116 -7.07 -4.01 9.70
C TYR A 116 -8.10 -2.88 9.84
N ARG A 117 -7.75 -1.65 9.45
CA ARG A 117 -8.64 -0.49 9.58
C ARG A 117 -9.88 -0.61 8.68
N ILE A 118 -9.70 -1.09 7.46
CA ILE A 118 -10.83 -1.36 6.55
C ILE A 118 -11.74 -2.44 7.15
N ALA A 119 -11.18 -3.56 7.60
CA ALA A 119 -11.93 -4.65 8.22
C ALA A 119 -12.69 -4.19 9.49
N LYS A 120 -12.10 -3.30 10.29
CA LYS A 120 -12.78 -2.69 11.44
C LYS A 120 -14.01 -1.86 11.03
N ASN A 121 -13.87 -1.05 9.98
CA ASN A 121 -14.98 -0.25 9.48
C ASN A 121 -16.06 -1.08 8.77
N LEU A 122 -15.70 -2.30 8.33
CA LEU A 122 -16.65 -3.34 7.91
C LEU A 122 -17.30 -4.08 9.10
N ARG A 123 -17.04 -3.65 10.34
CA ARG A 123 -17.56 -4.24 11.59
C ARG A 123 -17.11 -5.69 11.83
N ILE A 124 -16.02 -6.14 11.22
CA ILE A 124 -15.48 -7.47 11.47
C ILE A 124 -14.89 -7.53 12.89
N LYS A 125 -15.20 -8.60 13.63
CA LYS A 125 -14.70 -8.80 15.01
C LYS A 125 -13.17 -8.90 15.03
N ASN A 126 -12.53 -8.23 15.99
CA ASN A 126 -11.05 -8.20 16.13
C ASN A 126 -10.42 -9.58 16.11
N LYS A 127 -11.02 -10.57 16.79
CA LYS A 127 -10.52 -11.95 16.83
C LYS A 127 -10.40 -12.56 15.42
N ILE A 128 -11.38 -12.29 14.55
CA ILE A 128 -11.39 -12.78 13.16
C ILE A 128 -10.29 -12.09 12.36
N ILE A 129 -10.15 -10.75 12.48
CA ILE A 129 -9.12 -9.99 11.76
C ILE A 129 -7.73 -10.48 12.15
N ILE A 130 -7.44 -10.57 13.46
CA ILE A 130 -6.14 -11.04 13.98
C ILE A 130 -5.85 -12.47 13.52
N LYS A 131 -6.84 -13.37 13.56
CA LYS A 131 -6.70 -14.73 13.05
C LYS A 131 -6.34 -14.76 11.57
N GLY A 132 -7.03 -13.94 10.74
CA GLY A 132 -6.74 -13.80 9.30
C GLY A 132 -5.33 -13.29 9.04
N LEU A 133 -4.91 -12.23 9.73
CA LEU A 133 -3.57 -11.65 9.60
C LEU A 133 -2.48 -12.66 10.02
N ASN A 134 -2.67 -13.40 11.11
CA ASN A 134 -1.70 -14.40 11.55
C ASN A 134 -1.59 -15.61 10.61
N ARG A 135 -2.64 -15.92 9.85
CA ARG A 135 -2.67 -17.02 8.87
C ARG A 135 -2.24 -16.59 7.46
N PHE A 136 -2.04 -15.31 7.23
CA PHE A 136 -1.67 -14.81 5.91
C PHE A 136 -0.28 -15.32 5.51
N LYS A 137 -0.21 -15.98 4.35
CA LYS A 137 1.03 -16.63 3.86
C LYS A 137 1.90 -15.72 3.00
N GLY A 138 1.49 -14.46 2.78
CA GLY A 138 2.12 -13.58 1.81
C GLY A 138 1.51 -13.74 0.40
N LEU A 139 2.11 -13.05 -0.55
CA LEU A 139 1.75 -13.13 -1.97
C LEU A 139 2.93 -13.69 -2.76
N PRO A 140 2.68 -14.52 -3.79
CA PRO A 140 3.73 -14.98 -4.68
C PRO A 140 4.52 -13.81 -5.26
N HIS A 141 5.83 -13.97 -5.37
CA HIS A 141 6.75 -12.99 -5.95
C HIS A 141 6.82 -11.63 -5.23
N ARG A 142 6.32 -11.54 -4.00
CA ARG A 142 6.38 -10.32 -3.18
C ARG A 142 7.01 -10.64 -1.84
N GLN A 143 8.32 -10.46 -1.73
CA GLN A 143 9.15 -10.85 -0.60
C GLN A 143 8.92 -12.33 -0.19
N GLU A 144 8.70 -13.17 -1.16
CA GLU A 144 8.42 -14.59 -0.99
C GLU A 144 9.70 -15.32 -0.61
N ILE A 145 9.71 -15.99 0.55
CA ILE A 145 10.82 -16.84 0.95
C ILE A 145 10.73 -18.14 0.15
N VAL A 146 11.61 -18.30 -0.85
CA VAL A 146 11.65 -19.51 -1.69
C VAL A 146 12.60 -20.58 -1.16
N PHE A 147 13.58 -20.17 -0.34
CA PHE A 147 14.49 -21.08 0.34
C PHE A 147 15.01 -20.47 1.63
N SER A 148 15.22 -21.27 2.66
CA SER A 148 15.81 -20.83 3.94
C SER A 148 16.51 -21.98 4.63
N ASN A 149 17.77 -21.77 5.01
CA ASN A 149 18.51 -22.63 5.93
C ASN A 149 19.29 -21.79 6.95
N LYS A 150 20.22 -22.40 7.71
CA LYS A 150 21.01 -21.69 8.74
C LYS A 150 21.93 -20.61 8.17
N ASN A 151 22.39 -20.76 6.92
CA ASN A 151 23.41 -19.90 6.31
C ASN A 151 22.87 -18.99 5.21
N MET A 152 21.71 -19.30 4.63
CA MET A 152 21.19 -18.65 3.45
C MET A 152 19.67 -18.48 3.49
N LEU A 153 19.21 -17.31 3.05
CA LEU A 153 17.82 -16.99 2.85
C LEU A 153 17.63 -16.49 1.41
N CYS A 154 16.86 -17.20 0.61
CA CYS A 154 16.51 -16.76 -0.75
C CYS A 154 15.11 -16.16 -0.77
N ILE A 155 15.01 -14.96 -1.31
CA ILE A 155 13.77 -14.19 -1.40
C ILE A 155 13.48 -13.85 -2.85
N ASN A 156 12.27 -14.17 -3.28
CA ASN A 156 11.74 -13.73 -4.57
C ASN A 156 10.90 -12.47 -4.37
N ASP A 157 11.34 -11.34 -4.93
CA ASP A 157 10.63 -10.06 -4.90
C ASP A 157 10.47 -9.47 -6.31
N SER A 158 10.27 -10.33 -7.30
CA SER A 158 10.14 -9.94 -8.72
C SER A 158 8.92 -9.06 -9.03
N LYS A 159 8.01 -8.90 -8.09
CA LYS A 159 6.93 -7.89 -8.12
C LYS A 159 7.40 -6.47 -7.79
N ALA A 160 8.59 -6.28 -7.25
CA ALA A 160 9.20 -4.98 -7.06
C ALA A 160 9.79 -4.50 -8.40
N THR A 161 9.02 -3.74 -9.16
CA THR A 161 9.35 -3.32 -10.53
C THR A 161 9.96 -1.92 -10.62
N SER A 162 10.45 -1.38 -9.52
CA SER A 162 11.20 -0.11 -9.45
C SER A 162 12.24 -0.19 -8.35
N PHE A 163 13.29 0.63 -8.46
CA PHE A 163 14.34 0.70 -7.46
C PHE A 163 13.78 1.05 -6.06
N ASP A 164 12.91 2.05 -5.99
CA ASP A 164 12.25 2.44 -4.72
C ASP A 164 11.48 1.28 -4.07
N ALA A 165 10.87 0.40 -4.86
CA ALA A 165 10.17 -0.76 -4.34
C ALA A 165 11.13 -1.81 -3.77
N CYS A 166 12.28 -2.04 -4.44
CA CYS A 166 13.31 -2.98 -3.99
C CYS A 166 14.05 -2.48 -2.75
N LEU A 167 14.32 -1.18 -2.67
CA LEU A 167 15.14 -0.57 -1.62
C LEU A 167 14.64 -0.91 -0.21
N GLN A 168 13.34 -0.95 -0.04
CA GLN A 168 12.72 -1.29 1.23
C GLN A 168 12.97 -2.76 1.65
N SER A 169 12.93 -3.69 0.69
CA SER A 169 13.29 -5.10 0.91
C SER A 169 14.77 -5.23 1.25
N LEU A 170 15.64 -4.61 0.45
CA LEU A 170 17.08 -4.70 0.60
C LEU A 170 17.56 -4.15 1.94
N SER A 171 16.95 -3.07 2.43
CA SER A 171 17.32 -2.44 3.72
C SER A 171 17.10 -3.33 4.95
N ASN A 172 16.37 -4.44 4.81
CA ASN A 172 16.14 -5.40 5.92
C ASN A 172 17.30 -6.38 6.12
N TYR A 173 18.29 -6.42 5.23
CA TYR A 173 19.37 -7.41 5.23
C TYR A 173 20.75 -6.74 5.17
N LYS A 174 21.77 -7.37 5.76
CA LYS A 174 23.14 -6.81 5.84
C LYS A 174 24.09 -7.37 4.78
N LYS A 175 23.94 -8.65 4.42
CA LYS A 175 24.79 -9.32 3.42
C LYS A 175 23.85 -9.81 2.33
N ILE A 176 23.96 -9.24 1.12
CA ILE A 176 22.99 -9.46 0.06
C ILE A 176 23.75 -9.85 -1.21
N TYR A 177 23.32 -10.93 -1.84
CA TYR A 177 23.57 -11.22 -3.24
C TYR A 177 22.31 -10.85 -4.01
N TRP A 178 22.34 -9.72 -4.69
CA TRP A 178 21.17 -9.21 -5.38
C TRP A 178 21.21 -9.63 -6.85
N ILE A 179 20.27 -10.47 -7.25
CA ILE A 179 20.05 -10.84 -8.65
C ILE A 179 18.97 -9.89 -9.17
N VAL A 180 19.34 -9.05 -10.13
CA VAL A 180 18.49 -8.02 -10.71
C VAL A 180 18.61 -8.03 -12.23
N GLY A 181 17.50 -7.75 -12.91
CA GLY A 181 17.45 -7.66 -14.36
C GLY A 181 16.11 -7.13 -14.84
N GLY A 182 16.02 -6.88 -16.14
CA GLY A 182 14.84 -6.32 -16.79
C GLY A 182 15.19 -5.09 -17.62
N GLN A 183 14.16 -4.50 -18.24
CA GLN A 183 14.34 -3.26 -19.00
C GLN A 183 14.34 -2.05 -18.04
N PRO A 184 15.31 -1.14 -18.15
CA PRO A 184 15.34 0.06 -17.31
C PRO A 184 14.13 0.94 -17.61
N LYS A 185 13.50 1.45 -16.56
CA LYS A 185 12.59 2.57 -16.67
C LYS A 185 13.40 3.86 -16.74
N HIS A 186 12.90 4.91 -17.39
CA HIS A 186 13.61 6.17 -17.54
C HIS A 186 14.31 6.61 -16.25
N LYS A 187 15.65 6.71 -16.29
CA LYS A 187 16.55 7.18 -15.20
C LYS A 187 16.66 6.25 -13.98
N ASP A 188 16.45 4.96 -14.14
CA ASP A 188 16.88 3.98 -13.13
C ASP A 188 18.40 3.72 -13.23
#